data_4dd2f78b553f5b399f37c270117a5940
#
_entry.id   4dd2f78b553f5b399f37c270117a5940
#
_cell.length_a   1.000
_cell.length_b   1.000
_cell.length_c   1.000
_cell.angle_alpha   90.00
_cell.angle_beta   90.00
_cell.angle_gamma   90.00
#
_symmetry.space_group_name_H-M   'P 1'
#
loop_
_entity.id
_entity.type
_entity.pdbx_description
1 polymer ?
#
loop_
_entity_poly.entity_id
_entity_poly.type
_entity_poly.pdbx_seq_one_letter_code
_entity_poly.pdbx_strand_id
1 'polypeptide(L)'
;MFGLDPFHFWTAIAITLFSGFVKGAIGFAMPMIMLAALGSFLTAQQAVAAVILPVLVTNIRQALRGGWRPAWQASWAYRWHIGMVVLFIPVSAFFAPRVPQWLMYAIIGLPISGFALWQILGRSLVLPVHHRRRMEIATGVVGGLIGGISGIWGPPLLALLLSLHAPKQEQMRVQGVVFFLGAAVLTVSHLQSGLLNAQTLPFSAILVVPALVGMGLGYLAHDRLDAARFRRWTLILLALTGANLLRRALELAGPAV
;
A
#
# COMPACT_ATOMS: atom_id res chain seq x y z
N MET A 1 -23.35 9.84 -3.92
CA MET A 1 -22.81 9.51 -2.59
C MET A 1 -21.37 10.01 -2.49
N PHE A 2 -21.04 10.84 -1.51
CA PHE A 2 -19.69 11.43 -1.34
C PHE A 2 -19.17 12.19 -2.58
N GLY A 3 -20.03 12.89 -3.31
CA GLY A 3 -19.68 13.56 -4.57
C GLY A 3 -19.48 12.62 -5.78
N LEU A 4 -19.64 11.33 -5.59
CA LEU A 4 -19.56 10.32 -6.65
C LEU A 4 -20.96 9.97 -7.16
N ASP A 5 -21.05 9.70 -8.45
CA ASP A 5 -22.24 9.07 -9.00
C ASP A 5 -22.39 7.61 -8.50
N PRO A 6 -23.58 7.02 -8.57
CA PRO A 6 -23.82 5.69 -8.04
C PRO A 6 -22.93 4.61 -8.67
N PHE A 7 -22.59 4.71 -9.95
CA PHE A 7 -21.73 3.74 -10.65
C PHE A 7 -20.31 3.74 -10.09
N HIS A 8 -19.68 4.91 -9.94
CA HIS A 8 -18.33 5.01 -9.38
C HIS A 8 -18.28 4.61 -7.89
N PHE A 9 -19.36 4.92 -7.14
CA PHE A 9 -19.44 4.49 -5.74
C PHE A 9 -19.43 2.94 -5.61
N TRP A 10 -20.30 2.25 -6.35
CA TRP A 10 -20.35 0.78 -6.30
C TRP A 10 -19.10 0.13 -6.90
N THR A 11 -18.50 0.75 -7.91
CA THR A 11 -17.21 0.34 -8.45
C THR A 11 -16.11 0.43 -7.40
N ALA A 12 -16.08 1.49 -6.58
CA ALA A 12 -15.13 1.62 -5.48
C ALA A 12 -15.32 0.53 -4.40
N ILE A 13 -16.57 0.18 -4.08
CA ILE A 13 -16.90 -0.93 -3.18
C ILE A 13 -16.36 -2.25 -3.73
N ALA A 14 -16.63 -2.55 -5.01
CA ALA A 14 -16.18 -3.77 -5.68
C ALA A 14 -14.64 -3.88 -5.74
N ILE A 15 -13.96 -2.78 -6.11
CA ILE A 15 -12.48 -2.69 -6.12
C ILE A 15 -11.93 -2.96 -4.72
N THR A 16 -12.53 -2.37 -3.69
CA THR A 16 -12.06 -2.52 -2.32
C THR A 16 -12.25 -3.94 -1.80
N LEU A 17 -13.40 -4.55 -2.08
CA LEU A 17 -13.68 -5.94 -1.75
C LEU A 17 -12.68 -6.89 -2.43
N PHE A 18 -12.46 -6.71 -3.74
CA PHE A 18 -11.46 -7.48 -4.49
C PHE A 18 -10.05 -7.27 -3.95
N SER A 19 -9.65 -6.03 -3.67
CA SER A 19 -8.33 -5.71 -3.12
C SER A 19 -8.12 -6.33 -1.74
N GLY A 20 -9.17 -6.34 -0.90
CA GLY A 20 -9.19 -7.03 0.37
C GLY A 20 -9.02 -8.54 0.19
N PHE A 21 -9.74 -9.14 -0.76
CA PHE A 21 -9.61 -10.57 -1.11
C PHE A 21 -8.17 -10.91 -1.50
N VAL A 22 -7.56 -10.13 -2.39
CA VAL A 22 -6.15 -10.32 -2.77
C VAL A 22 -5.24 -10.26 -1.56
N LYS A 23 -5.43 -9.27 -0.67
CA LYS A 23 -4.65 -9.16 0.56
C LYS A 23 -4.82 -10.38 1.47
N GLY A 24 -6.04 -10.88 1.63
CA GLY A 24 -6.31 -12.10 2.40
C GLY A 24 -5.63 -13.33 1.79
N ALA A 25 -5.67 -13.47 0.48
CA ALA A 25 -5.12 -14.61 -0.24
C ALA A 25 -3.58 -14.65 -0.28
N ILE A 26 -2.90 -13.50 -0.49
CA ILE A 26 -1.45 -13.43 -0.69
C ILE A 26 -0.69 -12.55 0.32
N GLY A 27 -1.39 -11.89 1.23
CA GLY A 27 -0.81 -11.13 2.35
C GLY A 27 -0.42 -9.69 2.04
N PHE A 28 -0.52 -9.21 0.80
CA PHE A 28 -0.11 -7.86 0.40
C PHE A 28 -0.94 -7.33 -0.79
N ALA A 29 -0.50 -6.24 -1.41
CA ALA A 29 -1.02 -5.62 -2.64
C ALA A 29 -2.32 -4.82 -2.52
N MET A 30 -3.13 -4.96 -1.46
CA MET A 30 -4.41 -4.24 -1.33
C MET A 30 -4.28 -2.72 -1.56
N PRO A 31 -3.36 -1.98 -0.88
CA PRO A 31 -3.27 -0.54 -1.10
C PRO A 31 -2.87 -0.20 -2.54
N MET A 32 -1.99 -0.99 -3.16
CA MET A 32 -1.54 -0.77 -4.53
C MET A 32 -2.68 -0.97 -5.54
N ILE A 33 -3.50 -2.02 -5.37
CA ILE A 33 -4.66 -2.28 -6.24
C ILE A 33 -5.71 -1.19 -6.06
N MET A 34 -6.03 -0.83 -4.80
CA MET A 34 -6.99 0.23 -4.52
C MET A 34 -6.54 1.56 -5.13
N LEU A 35 -5.30 1.98 -4.88
CA LEU A 35 -4.77 3.24 -5.41
C LEU A 35 -4.77 3.27 -6.93
N ALA A 36 -4.31 2.20 -7.56
CA ALA A 36 -4.23 2.14 -9.02
C ALA A 36 -5.62 2.10 -9.67
N ALA A 37 -6.56 1.33 -9.12
CA ALA A 37 -7.90 1.19 -9.68
C ALA A 37 -8.79 2.39 -9.33
N LEU A 38 -8.81 2.88 -8.08
CA LEU A 38 -9.57 4.08 -7.70
C LEU A 38 -9.00 5.34 -8.38
N GLY A 39 -7.67 5.43 -8.52
CA GLY A 39 -7.01 6.52 -9.23
C GLY A 39 -7.33 6.57 -10.73
N SER A 40 -8.01 5.59 -11.32
CA SER A 40 -8.48 5.66 -12.70
C SER A 40 -9.71 6.56 -12.89
N PHE A 41 -10.47 6.85 -11.83
CA PHE A 41 -11.65 7.73 -11.88
C PHE A 41 -11.71 8.77 -10.74
N LEU A 42 -10.96 8.59 -9.66
CA LEU A 42 -10.77 9.60 -8.61
C LEU A 42 -9.53 10.46 -8.89
N THR A 43 -9.42 11.59 -8.20
CA THR A 43 -8.15 12.31 -8.11
C THR A 43 -7.13 11.49 -7.31
N ALA A 44 -5.84 11.73 -7.52
CA ALA A 44 -4.80 10.99 -6.78
C ALA A 44 -4.94 11.19 -5.26
N GLN A 45 -5.24 12.42 -4.81
CA GLN A 45 -5.48 12.75 -3.41
C GLN A 45 -6.69 12.00 -2.84
N GLN A 46 -7.82 11.97 -3.56
CA GLN A 46 -9.02 11.22 -3.16
C GLN A 46 -8.75 9.72 -3.09
N ALA A 47 -7.99 9.16 -4.04
CA ALA A 47 -7.61 7.75 -4.01
C ALA A 47 -6.75 7.41 -2.78
N VAL A 48 -5.77 8.26 -2.43
CA VAL A 48 -4.96 8.10 -1.22
C VAL A 48 -5.85 8.18 0.04
N ALA A 49 -6.71 9.21 0.16
CA ALA A 49 -7.61 9.34 1.30
C ALA A 49 -8.53 8.11 1.46
N ALA A 50 -9.09 7.60 0.36
CA ALA A 50 -9.97 6.42 0.36
C ALA A 50 -9.29 5.16 0.91
N VAL A 51 -7.99 5.01 0.71
CA VAL A 51 -7.23 3.80 1.08
C VAL A 51 -6.80 3.79 2.55
N ILE A 52 -6.70 4.94 3.21
CA ILE A 52 -6.08 5.09 4.54
C ILE A 52 -6.74 4.20 5.59
N LEU A 53 -8.06 4.34 5.84
CA LEU A 53 -8.74 3.57 6.89
C LEU A 53 -8.87 2.08 6.56
N PRO A 54 -9.22 1.65 5.32
CA PRO A 54 -9.15 0.25 4.95
C PRO A 54 -7.80 -0.41 5.20
N VAL A 55 -6.70 0.30 4.88
CA VAL A 55 -5.33 -0.19 5.12
C VAL A 55 -5.04 -0.27 6.60
N LEU A 56 -5.37 0.76 7.38
CA LEU A 56 -5.18 0.77 8.83
C LEU A 56 -5.85 -0.44 9.49
N VAL A 57 -7.16 -0.60 9.26
CA VAL A 57 -7.96 -1.63 9.94
C VAL A 57 -7.57 -3.05 9.52
N THR A 58 -7.36 -3.28 8.22
CA THR A 58 -6.93 -4.61 7.73
C THR A 58 -5.52 -4.98 8.20
N ASN A 59 -4.63 -4.00 8.42
CA ASN A 59 -3.29 -4.26 8.94
C ASN A 59 -3.27 -4.55 10.44
N ILE A 60 -4.18 -4.02 11.25
CA ILE A 60 -4.37 -4.43 12.66
C ILE A 60 -4.59 -5.95 12.71
N ARG A 61 -5.56 -6.44 11.93
CA ARG A 61 -5.87 -7.88 11.87
C ARG A 61 -4.68 -8.72 11.40
N GLN A 62 -3.93 -8.22 10.41
CA GLN A 62 -2.75 -8.91 9.88
C GLN A 62 -1.60 -8.94 10.90
N ALA A 63 -1.31 -7.82 11.56
CA ALA A 63 -0.24 -7.70 12.55
C ALA A 63 -0.46 -8.64 13.75
N LEU A 64 -1.71 -8.76 14.21
CA LEU A 64 -2.08 -9.52 15.39
C LEU A 64 -2.46 -10.99 15.10
N ARG A 65 -2.43 -11.44 13.83
CA ARG A 65 -2.82 -12.81 13.45
C ARG A 65 -2.04 -13.90 14.18
N GLY A 66 -0.76 -13.66 14.50
CA GLY A 66 0.09 -14.57 15.27
C GLY A 66 0.13 -14.29 16.77
N GLY A 67 -0.68 -13.34 17.25
CA GLY A 67 -0.68 -12.87 18.64
C GLY A 67 0.27 -11.68 18.88
N TRP A 68 0.17 -11.10 20.08
CA TRP A 68 0.91 -9.89 20.48
C TRP A 68 2.43 -10.11 20.60
N ARG A 69 2.85 -11.20 21.23
CA ARG A 69 4.27 -11.47 21.48
C ARG A 69 5.09 -11.56 20.18
N PRO A 70 4.68 -12.35 19.16
CA PRO A 70 5.36 -12.38 17.88
C PRO A 70 5.35 -11.03 17.14
N ALA A 71 4.28 -10.24 17.25
CA ALA A 71 4.22 -8.91 16.66
C ALA A 71 5.26 -7.97 17.31
N TRP A 72 5.37 -7.99 18.63
CA TRP A 72 6.38 -7.23 19.37
C TRP A 72 7.80 -7.63 19.01
N GLN A 73 8.09 -8.94 18.93
CA GLN A 73 9.40 -9.44 18.49
C GLN A 73 9.76 -8.96 17.08
N ALA A 74 8.80 -9.00 16.16
CA ALA A 74 8.99 -8.48 14.81
C ALA A 74 9.25 -6.97 14.80
N SER A 75 8.53 -6.19 15.63
CA SER A 75 8.75 -4.76 15.79
C SER A 75 10.17 -4.46 16.26
N TRP A 76 10.66 -5.21 17.23
CA TRP A 76 12.01 -5.03 17.76
C TRP A 76 13.10 -5.48 16.78
N ALA A 77 12.89 -6.59 16.08
CA ALA A 77 13.84 -7.12 15.10
C ALA A 77 14.06 -6.17 13.90
N TYR A 78 13.02 -5.42 13.48
CA TYR A 78 13.05 -4.48 12.36
C TYR A 78 12.90 -3.01 12.80
N ARG A 79 13.29 -2.69 14.04
CA ARG A 79 13.09 -1.37 14.67
C ARG A 79 13.69 -0.20 13.89
N TRP A 80 14.80 -0.40 13.19
CA TRP A 80 15.44 0.66 12.40
C TRP A 80 14.63 0.99 11.17
N HIS A 81 14.10 -0.02 10.46
CA HIS A 81 13.20 0.19 9.33
C HIS A 81 11.92 0.88 9.78
N ILE A 82 11.29 0.37 10.83
CA ILE A 82 10.05 0.93 11.40
C ILE A 82 10.26 2.36 11.87
N GLY A 83 11.34 2.63 12.60
CA GLY A 83 11.68 3.97 13.08
C GLY A 83 11.80 4.98 11.94
N MET A 84 12.46 4.59 10.84
CA MET A 84 12.57 5.47 9.67
C MET A 84 11.23 5.65 8.94
N VAL A 85 10.45 4.59 8.78
CA VAL A 85 9.10 4.69 8.20
C VAL A 85 8.23 5.66 9.02
N VAL A 86 8.19 5.48 10.35
CA VAL A 86 7.42 6.33 11.27
C VAL A 86 7.89 7.79 11.24
N LEU A 87 9.21 8.02 11.13
CA LEU A 87 9.79 9.35 11.09
C LEU A 87 9.52 10.07 9.76
N PHE A 88 9.64 9.37 8.62
CA PHE A 88 9.60 10.00 7.30
C PHE A 88 8.19 10.06 6.68
N ILE A 89 7.22 9.26 7.15
CA ILE A 89 5.82 9.39 6.73
C ILE A 89 5.27 10.79 7.03
N PRO A 90 5.35 11.35 8.26
CA PRO A 90 4.85 12.69 8.55
C PRO A 90 5.52 13.77 7.70
N VAL A 91 6.83 13.65 7.48
CA VAL A 91 7.61 14.61 6.68
C VAL A 91 7.06 14.69 5.26
N SER A 92 6.86 13.56 4.59
CA SER A 92 6.37 13.55 3.22
C SER A 92 4.84 13.76 3.12
N ALA A 93 4.06 13.26 4.08
CA ALA A 93 2.62 13.45 4.13
C ALA A 93 2.22 14.93 4.28
N PHE A 94 3.04 15.74 4.96
CA PHE A 94 2.83 17.19 5.05
C PHE A 94 2.79 17.88 3.68
N PHE A 95 3.56 17.38 2.72
CA PHE A 95 3.60 17.92 1.37
C PHE A 95 2.52 17.35 0.44
N ALA A 96 1.90 16.21 0.78
CA ALA A 96 0.95 15.49 -0.07
C ALA A 96 -0.19 16.37 -0.65
N PRO A 97 -0.83 17.29 0.11
CA PRO A 97 -1.87 18.16 -0.44
C PRO A 97 -1.35 19.20 -1.45
N ARG A 98 -0.04 19.50 -1.41
CA ARG A 98 0.61 20.49 -2.27
C ARG A 98 1.22 19.88 -3.53
N VAL A 99 1.32 18.55 -3.58
CA VAL A 99 1.88 17.85 -4.74
C VAL A 99 0.94 18.00 -5.93
N PRO A 100 1.43 18.47 -7.10
CA PRO A 100 0.62 18.52 -8.30
C PRO A 100 0.04 17.16 -8.67
N GLN A 101 -1.16 17.14 -9.22
CA GLN A 101 -1.89 15.91 -9.54
C GLN A 101 -1.09 14.95 -10.43
N TRP A 102 -0.44 15.48 -11.48
CA TRP A 102 0.40 14.67 -12.36
C TRP A 102 1.56 13.98 -11.63
N LEU A 103 2.22 14.73 -10.73
CA LEU A 103 3.34 14.20 -9.96
C LEU A 103 2.86 13.14 -8.95
N MET A 104 1.69 13.36 -8.36
CA MET A 104 1.11 12.40 -7.43
C MET A 104 0.77 11.07 -8.12
N TYR A 105 0.19 11.12 -9.34
CA TYR A 105 -0.01 9.92 -10.15
C TYR A 105 1.30 9.23 -10.52
N ALA A 106 2.36 9.98 -10.82
CA ALA A 106 3.68 9.41 -11.07
C ALA A 106 4.28 8.74 -9.83
N ILE A 107 4.21 9.39 -8.65
CA ILE A 107 4.69 8.84 -7.38
C ILE A 107 3.94 7.56 -6.98
N ILE A 108 2.67 7.43 -7.33
CA ILE A 108 1.88 6.22 -7.11
C ILE A 108 2.18 5.17 -8.19
N GLY A 109 2.13 5.56 -9.46
CA GLY A 109 2.22 4.66 -10.61
C GLY A 109 3.60 4.02 -10.81
N LEU A 110 4.68 4.79 -10.61
CA LEU A 110 6.06 4.29 -10.78
C LEU A 110 6.39 3.13 -9.81
N PRO A 111 6.18 3.25 -8.50
CA PRO A 111 6.44 2.13 -7.59
C PRO A 111 5.56 0.92 -7.87
N ILE A 112 4.28 1.12 -8.22
CA ILE A 112 3.35 0.02 -8.52
C ILE A 112 3.82 -0.73 -9.78
N SER A 113 4.00 -0.02 -10.90
CA SER A 113 4.42 -0.62 -12.17
C SER A 113 5.81 -1.21 -12.07
N GLY A 114 6.76 -0.47 -11.50
CA GLY A 114 8.14 -0.93 -11.33
C GLY A 114 8.22 -2.19 -10.48
N PHE A 115 7.52 -2.23 -9.35
CA PHE A 115 7.44 -3.41 -8.50
C PHE A 115 6.81 -4.60 -9.23
N ALA A 116 5.69 -4.38 -9.92
CA ALA A 116 4.98 -5.44 -10.63
C ALA A 116 5.82 -6.03 -11.77
N LEU A 117 6.41 -5.19 -12.61
CA LEU A 117 7.28 -5.61 -13.71
C LEU A 117 8.52 -6.35 -13.21
N TRP A 118 9.18 -5.83 -12.15
CA TRP A 118 10.34 -6.46 -11.54
C TRP A 118 10.03 -7.88 -11.05
N GLN A 119 8.89 -8.05 -10.40
CA GLN A 119 8.44 -9.34 -9.91
C GLN A 119 8.02 -10.30 -11.03
N ILE A 120 7.38 -9.80 -12.11
CA ILE A 120 7.00 -10.61 -13.30
C ILE A 120 8.25 -11.15 -14.00
N LEU A 121 9.31 -10.34 -14.08
CA LEU A 121 10.59 -10.74 -14.69
C LEU A 121 11.37 -11.76 -13.84
N GLY A 122 10.81 -12.20 -12.71
CA GLY A 122 11.45 -13.17 -11.82
C GLY A 122 12.72 -12.67 -11.13
N ARG A 123 12.99 -11.36 -11.22
CA ARG A 123 14.16 -10.77 -10.58
C ARG A 123 13.86 -10.51 -9.11
N SER A 124 14.64 -11.09 -8.21
CA SER A 124 14.62 -10.73 -6.80
C SER A 124 15.34 -9.39 -6.61
N LEU A 125 14.70 -8.44 -5.92
CA LEU A 125 15.37 -7.23 -5.41
C LEU A 125 16.27 -7.67 -4.26
N VAL A 126 17.47 -8.18 -4.58
CA VAL A 126 18.45 -8.54 -3.57
C VAL A 126 19.36 -7.34 -3.32
N LEU A 127 19.25 -6.80 -2.12
CA LEU A 127 20.09 -5.70 -1.65
C LEU A 127 21.36 -6.26 -0.99
N PRO A 128 22.51 -5.60 -1.08
CA PRO A 128 23.74 -6.07 -0.44
C PRO A 128 23.61 -6.04 1.09
N VAL A 129 23.45 -7.18 1.73
CA VAL A 129 23.12 -7.30 3.17
C VAL A 129 24.34 -7.18 4.11
N HIS A 130 25.53 -6.81 3.61
CA HIS A 130 26.72 -6.69 4.46
C HIS A 130 26.52 -5.79 5.71
N HIS A 131 25.55 -4.88 5.66
CA HIS A 131 25.24 -3.95 6.76
C HIS A 131 23.73 -3.88 6.98
N ARG A 132 23.14 -4.90 7.59
CA ARG A 132 21.69 -5.02 7.87
C ARG A 132 21.07 -3.70 8.37
N ARG A 133 21.67 -3.07 9.39
CA ARG A 133 21.18 -1.80 9.96
C ARG A 133 21.09 -0.68 8.93
N ARG A 134 22.11 -0.53 8.06
CA ARG A 134 22.10 0.51 7.00
C ARG A 134 21.00 0.24 5.99
N MET A 135 20.76 -1.03 5.66
CA MET A 135 19.70 -1.43 4.73
C MET A 135 18.31 -1.20 5.32
N GLU A 136 18.10 -1.52 6.60
CA GLU A 136 16.86 -1.20 7.32
C GLU A 136 16.60 0.31 7.32
N ILE A 137 17.61 1.13 7.60
CA ILE A 137 17.51 2.60 7.56
C ILE A 137 17.17 3.08 6.15
N ALA A 138 17.95 2.67 5.15
CA ALA A 138 17.76 3.13 3.77
C ALA A 138 16.38 2.76 3.22
N THR A 139 15.95 1.50 3.39
CA THR A 139 14.63 1.04 2.94
C THR A 139 13.50 1.68 3.75
N GLY A 140 13.71 1.98 5.02
CA GLY A 140 12.76 2.70 5.87
C GLY A 140 12.59 4.16 5.45
N VAL A 141 13.68 4.88 5.14
CA VAL A 141 13.65 6.26 4.63
C VAL A 141 12.90 6.30 3.29
N VAL A 142 13.29 5.46 2.33
CA VAL A 142 12.63 5.39 1.02
C VAL A 142 11.16 5.02 1.16
N GLY A 143 10.86 4.01 2.00
CA GLY A 143 9.49 3.59 2.27
C GLY A 143 8.66 4.69 2.92
N GLY A 144 9.21 5.41 3.91
CA GLY A 144 8.53 6.51 4.60
C GLY A 144 8.26 7.71 3.68
N LEU A 145 9.25 8.11 2.88
CA LEU A 145 9.11 9.24 1.95
C LEU A 145 8.07 8.96 0.85
N ILE A 146 8.15 7.81 0.20
CA ILE A 146 7.15 7.43 -0.82
C ILE A 146 5.80 7.20 -0.15
N GLY A 147 5.79 6.49 0.98
CA GLY A 147 4.59 6.07 1.67
C GLY A 147 3.77 7.21 2.26
N GLY A 148 4.40 8.29 2.74
CA GLY A 148 3.67 9.43 3.28
C GLY A 148 2.87 10.20 2.22
N ILE A 149 3.33 10.23 0.97
CA ILE A 149 2.61 10.84 -0.15
C ILE A 149 1.59 9.86 -0.74
N SER A 150 2.00 8.61 -0.97
CA SER A 150 1.24 7.65 -1.78
C SER A 150 0.51 6.56 -0.97
N GLY A 151 0.84 6.37 0.30
CA GLY A 151 0.37 5.21 1.08
C GLY A 151 1.05 3.89 0.69
N ILE A 152 2.16 3.91 -0.07
CA ILE A 152 2.85 2.72 -0.58
C ILE A 152 4.27 2.64 -0.02
N TRP A 153 4.50 1.79 0.98
CA TRP A 153 5.83 1.48 1.54
C TRP A 153 6.20 0.00 1.45
N GLY A 154 5.34 -0.79 0.79
CA GLY A 154 5.52 -2.25 0.66
C GLY A 154 6.75 -2.68 -0.13
N PRO A 155 7.04 -2.13 -1.33
CA PRO A 155 8.15 -2.57 -2.16
C PRO A 155 9.53 -2.47 -1.47
N PRO A 156 9.92 -1.36 -0.80
CA PRO A 156 11.18 -1.29 -0.07
C PRO A 156 11.29 -2.31 1.07
N LEU A 157 10.20 -2.52 1.82
CA LEU A 157 10.16 -3.53 2.88
C LEU A 157 10.31 -4.94 2.32
N LEU A 158 9.59 -5.25 1.23
CA LEU A 158 9.68 -6.57 0.61
C LEU A 158 11.07 -6.85 0.07
N ALA A 159 11.72 -5.84 -0.56
CA ALA A 159 13.11 -5.95 -0.99
C ALA A 159 14.06 -6.26 0.18
N LEU A 160 13.88 -5.59 1.32
CA LEU A 160 14.65 -5.87 2.54
C LEU A 160 14.42 -7.31 3.02
N LEU A 161 13.17 -7.74 3.17
CA LEU A 161 12.84 -9.07 3.67
C LEU A 161 13.34 -10.21 2.77
N LEU A 162 13.25 -10.04 1.45
CA LEU A 162 13.79 -10.99 0.48
C LEU A 162 15.31 -11.06 0.55
N SER A 163 15.99 -9.93 0.71
CA SER A 163 17.43 -9.86 0.83
C SER A 163 17.96 -10.49 2.13
N LEU A 164 17.16 -10.44 3.18
CA LEU A 164 17.45 -11.11 4.47
C LEU A 164 17.05 -12.60 4.47
N HIS A 165 16.53 -13.13 3.35
CA HIS A 165 16.02 -14.51 3.25
C HIS A 165 14.99 -14.85 4.34
N ALA A 166 14.20 -13.84 4.77
CA ALA A 166 13.20 -14.02 5.82
C ALA A 166 12.17 -15.09 5.42
N PRO A 167 11.83 -16.06 6.29
CA PRO A 167 10.82 -17.08 6.02
C PRO A 167 9.46 -16.43 5.71
N LYS A 168 8.63 -17.08 4.88
CA LYS A 168 7.33 -16.54 4.44
C LYS A 168 6.44 -16.08 5.60
N GLN A 169 6.40 -16.85 6.70
CA GLN A 169 5.63 -16.47 7.89
C GLN A 169 6.15 -15.20 8.56
N GLU A 170 7.48 -15.04 8.62
CA GLU A 170 8.11 -13.83 9.14
C GLU A 170 7.82 -12.64 8.23
N GLN A 171 7.94 -12.81 6.90
CA GLN A 171 7.59 -11.76 5.93
C GLN A 171 6.16 -11.25 6.15
N MET A 172 5.17 -12.14 6.26
CA MET A 172 3.77 -11.77 6.48
C MET A 172 3.57 -11.03 7.81
N ARG A 173 4.24 -11.47 8.86
CA ARG A 173 4.18 -10.86 10.19
C ARG A 173 4.80 -9.47 10.21
N VAL A 174 6.03 -9.35 9.71
CA VAL A 174 6.75 -8.07 9.64
C VAL A 174 6.00 -7.06 8.77
N GLN A 175 5.49 -7.48 7.61
CA GLN A 175 4.63 -6.64 6.78
C GLN A 175 3.39 -6.16 7.55
N GLY A 176 2.70 -7.05 8.27
CA GLY A 176 1.54 -6.69 9.07
C GLY A 176 1.87 -5.59 10.09
N VAL A 177 2.95 -5.76 10.83
CA VAL A 177 3.40 -4.80 11.86
C VAL A 177 3.82 -3.46 11.25
N VAL A 178 4.70 -3.49 10.24
CA VAL A 178 5.20 -2.27 9.58
C VAL A 178 4.05 -1.52 8.92
N PHE A 179 3.14 -2.25 8.27
CA PHE A 179 2.00 -1.64 7.58
C PHE A 179 0.97 -1.09 8.55
N PHE A 180 0.79 -1.72 9.73
CA PHE A 180 -0.08 -1.19 10.77
C PHE A 180 0.49 0.11 11.35
N LEU A 181 1.76 0.10 11.79
CA LEU A 181 2.39 1.27 12.37
C LEU A 181 2.50 2.42 11.36
N GLY A 182 2.90 2.12 10.11
CA GLY A 182 2.93 3.10 9.03
C GLY A 182 1.55 3.69 8.73
N ALA A 183 0.49 2.86 8.66
CA ALA A 183 -0.86 3.33 8.42
C ALA A 183 -1.43 4.16 9.58
N ALA A 184 -1.09 3.82 10.84
CA ALA A 184 -1.47 4.62 11.99
C ALA A 184 -0.87 6.03 11.94
N VAL A 185 0.44 6.10 11.68
CA VAL A 185 1.15 7.39 11.51
C VAL A 185 0.63 8.15 10.29
N LEU A 186 0.40 7.46 9.16
CA LEU A 186 -0.16 8.07 7.96
C LEU A 186 -1.55 8.67 8.20
N THR A 187 -2.40 7.96 8.94
CA THR A 187 -3.74 8.44 9.30
C THR A 187 -3.66 9.77 10.06
N VAL A 188 -2.83 9.81 11.12
CA VAL A 188 -2.63 11.04 11.91
C VAL A 188 -2.05 12.16 11.04
N SER A 189 -1.04 11.85 10.23
CA SER A 189 -0.39 12.83 9.35
C SER A 189 -1.35 13.41 8.32
N HIS A 190 -2.22 12.58 7.73
CA HIS A 190 -3.19 13.06 6.74
C HIS A 190 -4.42 13.76 7.35
N LEU A 191 -4.75 13.48 8.59
CA LEU A 191 -5.69 14.31 9.36
C LEU A 191 -5.10 15.72 9.59
N GLN A 192 -3.83 15.81 9.94
CA GLN A 192 -3.14 17.09 10.17
C GLN A 192 -2.89 17.88 8.88
N SER A 193 -2.54 17.20 7.79
CA SER A 193 -2.32 17.83 6.48
C SER A 193 -3.59 18.22 5.75
N GLY A 194 -4.78 17.78 6.23
CA GLY A 194 -6.08 18.08 5.64
C GLY A 194 -6.47 17.20 4.44
N LEU A 195 -5.62 16.23 4.04
CA LEU A 195 -5.96 15.29 2.98
C LEU A 195 -7.08 14.33 3.44
N LEU A 196 -7.01 13.88 4.69
CA LEU A 196 -8.09 13.14 5.34
C LEU A 196 -8.90 14.16 6.17
N ASN A 197 -10.10 14.51 5.72
CA ASN A 197 -10.94 15.57 6.27
C ASN A 197 -12.40 15.12 6.35
N ALA A 198 -13.31 16.01 6.78
CA ALA A 198 -14.74 15.71 6.93
C ALA A 198 -15.42 15.25 5.62
N GLN A 199 -14.86 15.57 4.46
CA GLN A 199 -15.41 15.14 3.16
C GLN A 199 -14.86 13.77 2.71
N THR A 200 -13.57 13.49 2.96
CA THR A 200 -12.90 12.26 2.50
C THR A 200 -12.96 11.14 3.53
N LEU A 201 -12.99 11.45 4.83
CA LEU A 201 -13.01 10.48 5.93
C LEU A 201 -14.22 9.52 5.87
N PRO A 202 -15.48 9.99 5.66
CA PRO A 202 -16.62 9.09 5.60
C PRO A 202 -16.55 8.10 4.46
N PHE A 203 -16.03 8.51 3.29
CA PHE A 203 -15.82 7.60 2.17
C PHE A 203 -14.78 6.54 2.49
N SER A 204 -13.63 6.91 3.07
CA SER A 204 -12.62 5.97 3.54
C SER A 204 -13.17 4.99 4.58
N ALA A 205 -14.03 5.47 5.51
CA ALA A 205 -14.62 4.65 6.55
C ALA A 205 -15.58 3.58 5.99
N ILE A 206 -16.42 3.92 5.02
CA ILE A 206 -17.35 2.98 4.38
C ILE A 206 -16.57 1.86 3.68
N LEU A 207 -15.44 2.17 3.05
CA LEU A 207 -14.59 1.18 2.37
C LEU A 207 -13.93 0.17 3.32
N VAL A 208 -13.92 0.41 4.63
CA VAL A 208 -13.41 -0.55 5.63
C VAL A 208 -14.20 -1.85 5.60
N VAL A 209 -15.52 -1.78 5.48
CA VAL A 209 -16.39 -2.98 5.49
C VAL A 209 -16.07 -3.93 4.32
N PRO A 210 -16.13 -3.49 3.05
CA PRO A 210 -15.80 -4.36 1.93
C PRO A 210 -14.33 -4.85 1.98
N ALA A 211 -13.39 -4.04 2.50
CA ALA A 211 -12.01 -4.46 2.70
C ALA A 211 -11.89 -5.65 3.66
N LEU A 212 -12.57 -5.59 4.82
CA LEU A 212 -12.57 -6.66 5.81
C LEU A 212 -13.29 -7.91 5.31
N VAL A 213 -14.42 -7.75 4.63
CA VAL A 213 -15.17 -8.88 4.02
C VAL A 213 -14.29 -9.56 2.97
N GLY A 214 -13.73 -8.79 2.05
CA GLY A 214 -12.81 -9.32 1.02
C GLY A 214 -11.63 -10.05 1.65
N MET A 215 -10.97 -9.44 2.65
CA MET A 215 -9.85 -10.05 3.35
C MET A 215 -10.23 -11.37 4.05
N GLY A 216 -11.42 -11.44 4.65
CA GLY A 216 -11.96 -12.66 5.24
C GLY A 216 -12.15 -13.77 4.20
N LEU A 217 -12.78 -13.46 3.07
CA LEU A 217 -12.95 -14.38 1.94
C LEU A 217 -11.60 -14.83 1.36
N GLY A 218 -10.63 -13.92 1.24
CA GLY A 218 -9.28 -14.25 0.78
C GLY A 218 -8.55 -15.22 1.71
N TYR A 219 -8.72 -15.08 3.02
CA TYR A 219 -8.17 -16.04 3.99
C TYR A 219 -8.78 -17.43 3.86
N LEU A 220 -10.09 -17.53 3.63
CA LEU A 220 -10.77 -18.81 3.41
C LEU A 220 -10.36 -19.48 2.10
N ALA A 221 -10.02 -18.69 1.09
CA ALA A 221 -9.59 -19.18 -0.22
C ALA A 221 -8.08 -19.50 -0.27
N HIS A 222 -7.28 -19.06 0.71
CA HIS A 222 -5.81 -19.14 0.69
C HIS A 222 -5.29 -20.56 0.42
N ASP A 223 -5.86 -21.56 1.09
CA ASP A 223 -5.42 -22.96 0.98
C ASP A 223 -5.91 -23.67 -0.30
N ARG A 224 -6.90 -23.07 -1.01
CA ARG A 224 -7.50 -23.62 -2.24
C ARG A 224 -6.94 -22.99 -3.51
N LEU A 225 -6.24 -21.86 -3.39
CA LEU A 225 -5.69 -21.12 -4.52
C LEU A 225 -4.26 -21.57 -4.82
N ASP A 226 -3.96 -21.73 -6.10
CA ASP A 226 -2.56 -21.73 -6.56
C ASP A 226 -1.97 -20.33 -6.33
N ALA A 227 -1.29 -20.19 -5.20
CA ALA A 227 -0.74 -18.90 -4.74
C ALA A 227 0.24 -18.30 -5.77
N ALA A 228 0.99 -19.12 -6.51
CA ALA A 228 1.96 -18.64 -7.51
C ALA A 228 1.24 -18.06 -8.73
N ARG A 229 0.24 -18.79 -9.25
CA ARG A 229 -0.57 -18.38 -10.38
C ARG A 229 -1.41 -17.14 -10.04
N PHE A 230 -2.05 -17.13 -8.88
CA PHE A 230 -2.84 -15.99 -8.41
C PHE A 230 -1.99 -14.73 -8.22
N ARG A 231 -0.78 -14.88 -7.61
CA ARG A 231 0.18 -13.79 -7.48
C ARG A 231 0.60 -13.24 -8.83
N ARG A 232 0.87 -14.10 -9.83
CA ARG A 232 1.25 -13.66 -11.18
C ARG A 232 0.15 -12.81 -11.82
N TRP A 233 -1.11 -13.22 -11.76
CA TRP A 233 -2.23 -12.43 -12.27
C TRP A 233 -2.40 -11.10 -11.54
N THR A 234 -2.22 -11.11 -10.21
CA THR A 234 -2.23 -9.86 -9.41
C THR A 234 -1.13 -8.90 -9.86
N LEU A 235 0.07 -9.39 -10.15
CA LEU A 235 1.17 -8.56 -10.63
C LEU A 235 0.90 -8.00 -12.04
N ILE A 236 0.29 -8.78 -12.93
CA ILE A 236 -0.13 -8.30 -14.26
C ILE A 236 -1.16 -7.18 -14.11
N LEU A 237 -2.17 -7.37 -13.27
CA LEU A 237 -3.15 -6.34 -12.96
C LEU A 237 -2.51 -5.06 -12.43
N LEU A 238 -1.57 -5.18 -11.49
CA LEU A 238 -0.81 -4.05 -10.93
C LEU A 238 0.02 -3.34 -12.00
N ALA A 239 0.68 -4.08 -12.90
CA ALA A 239 1.45 -3.49 -13.99
C ALA A 239 0.56 -2.66 -14.92
N LEU A 240 -0.58 -3.21 -15.33
CA LEU A 240 -1.54 -2.54 -16.23
C LEU A 240 -2.16 -1.30 -15.56
N THR A 241 -2.64 -1.44 -14.32
CA THR A 241 -3.29 -0.33 -13.60
C THR A 241 -2.28 0.76 -13.20
N GLY A 242 -1.06 0.37 -12.83
CA GLY A 242 0.02 1.33 -12.57
C GLY A 242 0.46 2.07 -13.84
N ALA A 243 0.55 1.37 -14.99
CA ALA A 243 0.82 2.01 -16.28
C ALA A 243 -0.28 3.01 -16.67
N ASN A 244 -1.55 2.71 -16.37
CA ASN A 244 -2.65 3.67 -16.58
C ASN A 244 -2.49 4.94 -15.72
N LEU A 245 -2.00 4.83 -14.47
CA LEU A 245 -1.69 6.01 -13.66
C LEU A 245 -0.54 6.84 -14.26
N LEU A 246 0.49 6.18 -14.80
CA LEU A 246 1.59 6.86 -15.48
C LEU A 246 1.12 7.58 -16.75
N ARG A 247 0.22 6.95 -17.53
CA ARG A 247 -0.42 7.60 -18.67
C ARG A 247 -1.14 8.88 -18.22
N ARG A 248 -1.98 8.81 -17.18
CA ARG A 248 -2.66 9.99 -16.62
C ARG A 248 -1.69 11.06 -16.11
N ALA A 249 -0.56 10.66 -15.54
CA ALA A 249 0.49 11.59 -15.13
C ALA A 249 1.05 12.35 -16.34
N LEU A 250 1.32 11.65 -17.44
CA LEU A 250 1.84 12.27 -18.68
C LEU A 250 0.81 13.20 -19.34
N GLU A 251 -0.46 12.78 -19.40
CA GLU A 251 -1.56 13.60 -19.94
C GLU A 251 -1.72 14.93 -19.19
N LEU A 252 -1.53 14.93 -17.85
CA LEU A 252 -1.64 16.11 -17.01
C LEU A 252 -0.35 16.93 -16.93
N ALA A 253 0.82 16.36 -17.26
CA ALA A 253 2.11 17.02 -17.27
C ALA A 253 2.42 17.71 -18.62
N GLY A 254 1.75 17.28 -19.70
CA GLY A 254 1.89 17.89 -21.02
C GLY A 254 1.39 19.34 -21.02
N PRO A 255 1.90 20.21 -21.92
CA PRO A 255 1.33 21.53 -22.11
C PRO A 255 -0.14 21.35 -22.50
N ALA A 256 -1.04 22.08 -21.83
CA ALA A 256 -2.42 22.18 -22.26
C ALA A 256 -2.40 22.69 -23.72
N VAL A 257 -2.71 21.80 -24.68
CA VAL A 257 -2.85 22.12 -26.10
C VAL A 257 -4.16 22.85 -26.32
#